data_cd3759df1ffd57855cc771cd85171e03
#
_entry.id   cd3759df1ffd57855cc771cd85171e03
#
_cell.length_a   1.000
_cell.length_b   1.000
_cell.length_c   1.000
_cell.angle_alpha   90.00
_cell.angle_beta   90.00
_cell.angle_gamma   90.00
#
_symmetry.space_group_name_H-M   'P 1'
#
loop_
_entity.id
_entity.type
_entity.pdbx_description
1 polymer ?
#
loop_
_entity_poly.entity_id
_entity_poly.type
_entity_poly.pdbx_seq_one_letter_code
_entity_poly.pdbx_strand_id
1 'polypeptide(L)'
;MYFYIDETGQTGSNLLDDNQPNFYYGMLSTPYDLDQNKDSYDRIIRMRKKLQVSELHANELGIHKIELILDDISDFLDDFNIDFNIFSLNKKDFIIINFFDQVFDSGVNRAVSYMEYWSPLRYCYLYKLRTLFNDKVLEILWKARGCKDKD
;
A
#
# COMPACT_ATOMS: atom_id res chain seq x y z
N MET A 1 7.67 -5.17 18.79
CA MET A 1 6.45 -5.14 17.98
C MET A 1 6.87 -5.40 16.54
N TYR A 2 6.16 -6.29 15.86
CA TYR A 2 6.43 -6.72 14.47
C TYR A 2 5.32 -6.22 13.58
N PHE A 3 5.65 -5.88 12.34
CA PHE A 3 4.70 -5.38 11.34
C PHE A 3 4.84 -6.21 10.06
N TYR A 4 3.72 -6.67 9.55
CA TYR A 4 3.61 -7.40 8.31
C TYR A 4 2.73 -6.59 7.37
N ILE A 5 3.28 -6.20 6.22
CA ILE A 5 2.61 -5.28 5.29
C ILE A 5 2.54 -5.93 3.92
N ASP A 6 1.36 -5.89 3.33
CA ASP A 6 1.13 -6.32 1.96
C ASP A 6 0.37 -5.25 1.18
N GLU A 7 0.58 -5.19 -0.12
CA GLU A 7 -0.01 -4.19 -0.99
C GLU A 7 -0.85 -4.83 -2.10
N THR A 8 -1.94 -4.15 -2.46
CA THR A 8 -2.78 -4.53 -3.60
C THR A 8 -3.33 -3.29 -4.30
N GLY A 9 -3.90 -3.48 -5.50
CA GLY A 9 -4.54 -2.42 -6.27
C GLY A 9 -3.74 -1.99 -7.50
N GLN A 10 -2.65 -2.71 -7.84
CA GLN A 10 -1.93 -2.48 -9.11
C GLN A 10 -1.78 -3.77 -9.90
N THR A 11 -2.50 -3.85 -11.00
CA THR A 11 -2.32 -4.90 -12.01
C THR A 11 -1.89 -4.24 -13.33
N GLY A 12 -0.60 -4.39 -13.68
CA GLY A 12 -0.07 -3.88 -14.94
C GLY A 12 0.58 -2.48 -14.87
N SER A 13 0.92 -1.93 -16.05
CA SER A 13 1.69 -0.69 -16.19
C SER A 13 0.84 0.60 -16.15
N ASN A 14 -0.47 0.47 -16.26
CA ASN A 14 -1.38 1.62 -16.27
C ASN A 14 -1.77 2.02 -14.84
N LEU A 15 -1.07 3.00 -14.28
CA LEU A 15 -1.38 3.48 -12.94
C LEU A 15 -2.75 4.17 -12.85
N LEU A 16 -3.18 4.84 -13.92
CA LEU A 16 -4.43 5.61 -13.97
C LEU A 16 -5.60 4.77 -14.55
N ASP A 17 -5.66 3.49 -14.18
CA ASP A 17 -6.81 2.65 -14.50
C ASP A 17 -8.00 3.02 -13.61
N ASP A 18 -9.09 3.49 -14.23
CA ASP A 18 -10.31 3.89 -13.54
C ASP A 18 -11.01 2.72 -12.81
N ASN A 19 -10.74 1.47 -13.24
CA ASN A 19 -11.26 0.29 -12.54
C ASN A 19 -10.49 -0.01 -11.24
N GLN A 20 -9.30 0.54 -11.07
CA GLN A 20 -8.46 0.38 -9.90
C GLN A 20 -7.90 1.73 -9.43
N PRO A 21 -8.74 2.66 -8.95
CA PRO A 21 -8.31 4.03 -8.64
C PRO A 21 -7.43 4.16 -7.40
N ASN A 22 -7.38 3.14 -6.56
CA ASN A 22 -6.66 3.18 -5.29
C ASN A 22 -5.63 2.06 -5.16
N PHE A 23 -4.57 2.35 -4.43
CA PHE A 23 -3.75 1.35 -3.75
C PHE A 23 -4.35 1.05 -2.39
N TYR A 24 -4.17 -0.18 -1.93
CA TYR A 24 -4.49 -0.60 -0.57
C TYR A 24 -3.27 -1.26 0.05
N TYR A 25 -3.03 -0.93 1.31
CA TYR A 25 -1.99 -1.54 2.14
C TYR A 25 -2.67 -2.18 3.34
N GLY A 26 -2.55 -3.50 3.44
CA GLY A 26 -2.92 -4.23 4.64
C GLY A 26 -1.73 -4.28 5.60
N MET A 27 -1.93 -3.94 6.85
CA MET A 27 -0.90 -4.01 7.88
C MET A 27 -1.40 -4.82 9.06
N LEU A 28 -0.66 -5.87 9.38
CA LEU A 28 -0.80 -6.59 10.65
C LEU A 28 0.26 -6.10 11.62
N SER A 29 -0.12 -5.83 12.86
CA SER A 29 0.83 -5.53 13.94
C SER A 29 0.61 -6.46 15.12
N THR A 30 1.71 -6.98 15.70
CA THR A 30 1.68 -7.95 16.80
C THR A 30 2.94 -7.83 17.66
N PRO A 31 2.88 -8.19 18.95
CA PRO A 31 4.08 -8.28 19.79
C PRO A 31 4.98 -9.47 19.46
N TYR A 32 4.52 -10.43 18.65
CA TYR A 32 5.22 -11.69 18.36
C TYR A 32 5.90 -11.66 16.98
N ASP A 33 7.05 -12.35 16.88
CA ASP A 33 7.67 -12.66 15.59
C ASP A 33 6.97 -13.89 15.00
N LEU A 34 6.03 -13.66 14.07
CA LEU A 34 5.24 -14.75 13.49
C LEU A 34 6.09 -15.65 12.58
N ASP A 35 7.16 -15.11 11.99
CA ASP A 35 8.03 -15.87 11.08
C ASP A 35 8.91 -16.88 11.84
N GLN A 36 9.26 -16.55 13.09
CA GLN A 36 10.04 -17.44 13.95
C GLN A 36 9.17 -18.26 14.90
N ASN A 37 7.86 -18.02 14.94
CA ASN A 37 6.94 -18.70 15.85
C ASN A 37 6.42 -20.00 15.20
N LYS A 38 6.77 -21.14 15.81
CA LYS A 38 6.36 -22.44 15.31
C LYS A 38 4.85 -22.64 15.29
N ASP A 39 4.12 -22.16 16.31
CA ASP A 39 2.67 -22.32 16.37
C ASP A 39 1.97 -21.50 15.26
N SER A 40 2.45 -20.29 14.96
CA SER A 40 1.93 -19.51 13.85
C SER A 40 2.10 -20.26 12.53
N TYR A 41 3.28 -20.80 12.27
CA TYR A 41 3.57 -21.59 11.08
C TYR A 41 2.66 -22.84 10.98
N ASP A 42 2.55 -23.60 12.07
CA ASP A 42 1.72 -24.81 12.11
C ASP A 42 0.22 -24.50 11.86
N ARG A 43 -0.27 -23.34 12.32
CA ARG A 43 -1.65 -22.89 12.05
C ARG A 43 -1.86 -22.51 10.60
N ILE A 44 -0.94 -21.77 9.99
CA ILE A 44 -1.00 -21.44 8.56
C ILE A 44 -1.01 -22.72 7.71
N ILE A 45 -0.16 -23.69 8.04
CA ILE A 45 -0.12 -24.98 7.34
C ILE A 45 -1.44 -25.75 7.50
N ARG A 46 -2.08 -25.70 8.68
CA ARG A 46 -3.39 -26.32 8.89
C ARG A 46 -4.48 -25.69 8.00
N MET A 47 -4.52 -24.36 7.92
CA MET A 47 -5.45 -23.63 7.05
C MET A 47 -5.23 -23.99 5.56
N ARG A 48 -3.98 -24.02 5.10
CA ARG A 48 -3.62 -24.46 3.74
C ARG A 48 -4.10 -25.88 3.44
N LYS A 49 -3.86 -26.81 4.35
CA LYS A 49 -4.30 -28.21 4.22
C LYS A 49 -5.83 -28.32 4.18
N LYS A 50 -6.53 -27.57 5.04
CA LYS A 50 -8.01 -27.55 5.08
C LYS A 50 -8.60 -27.09 3.75
N LEU A 51 -7.97 -26.13 3.08
CA LEU A 51 -8.39 -25.61 1.78
C LEU A 51 -7.79 -26.35 0.58
N GLN A 52 -6.85 -27.28 0.81
CA GLN A 52 -6.09 -28.01 -0.22
C GLN A 52 -5.35 -27.07 -1.19
N VAL A 53 -4.68 -26.05 -0.66
CA VAL A 53 -3.92 -25.08 -1.43
C VAL A 53 -2.48 -24.99 -0.95
N SER A 54 -1.57 -24.57 -1.84
CA SER A 54 -0.15 -24.32 -1.52
C SER A 54 0.04 -22.99 -0.78
N GLU A 55 -0.78 -22.01 -1.11
CA GLU A 55 -0.71 -20.65 -0.57
C GLU A 55 -2.11 -20.08 -0.31
N LEU A 56 -2.18 -19.09 0.60
CA LEU A 56 -3.44 -18.44 0.96
C LEU A 56 -3.55 -17.09 0.22
N HIS A 57 -3.93 -17.14 -1.05
CA HIS A 57 -4.24 -15.94 -1.83
C HIS A 57 -5.73 -15.69 -1.88
N ALA A 58 -6.21 -14.64 -1.20
CA ALA A 58 -7.64 -14.36 -1.07
C ALA A 58 -8.36 -14.24 -2.42
N ASN A 59 -7.71 -13.63 -3.42
CA ASN A 59 -8.26 -13.48 -4.77
C ASN A 59 -8.47 -14.82 -5.49
N GLU A 60 -7.61 -15.81 -5.23
CA GLU A 60 -7.68 -17.14 -5.84
C GLU A 60 -8.64 -18.06 -5.09
N LEU A 61 -8.74 -17.88 -3.77
CA LEU A 61 -9.60 -18.68 -2.92
C LEU A 61 -11.09 -18.39 -3.17
N GLY A 62 -11.42 -17.11 -3.32
CA GLY A 62 -12.78 -16.64 -3.34
C GLY A 62 -13.45 -16.71 -1.97
N ILE A 63 -14.61 -16.04 -1.83
CA ILE A 63 -15.28 -15.83 -0.55
C ILE A 63 -15.67 -17.14 0.14
N HIS A 64 -16.15 -18.13 -0.61
CA HIS A 64 -16.63 -19.41 -0.05
C HIS A 64 -15.50 -20.21 0.62
N LYS A 65 -14.28 -20.19 0.08
CA LYS A 65 -13.16 -20.88 0.72
C LYS A 65 -12.67 -20.13 1.95
N ILE A 66 -12.70 -18.79 1.91
CA ILE A 66 -12.33 -17.97 3.05
C ILE A 66 -13.29 -18.21 4.22
N GLU A 67 -14.59 -18.31 3.97
CA GLU A 67 -15.59 -18.63 4.98
C GLU A 67 -15.30 -19.95 5.71
N LEU A 68 -14.71 -20.95 5.03
CA LEU A 68 -14.37 -22.23 5.66
C LEU A 68 -13.26 -22.14 6.73
N ILE A 69 -12.42 -21.10 6.65
CA ILE A 69 -11.31 -20.88 7.60
C ILE A 69 -11.48 -19.61 8.43
N LEU A 70 -12.64 -18.99 8.43
CA LEU A 70 -12.86 -17.72 9.10
C LEU A 70 -12.62 -17.82 10.61
N ASP A 71 -13.10 -18.90 11.24
CA ASP A 71 -12.86 -19.14 12.66
C ASP A 71 -11.36 -19.35 12.94
N ASP A 72 -10.68 -20.13 12.09
CA ASP A 72 -9.22 -20.34 12.21
C ASP A 72 -8.44 -19.02 12.08
N ILE A 73 -8.91 -18.09 11.21
CA ILE A 73 -8.32 -16.76 11.08
C ILE A 73 -8.59 -15.92 12.33
N SER A 74 -9.84 -15.92 12.84
CA SER A 74 -10.21 -15.18 14.04
C SER A 74 -9.38 -15.62 15.24
N ASP A 75 -9.31 -16.93 15.48
CA ASP A 75 -8.51 -17.51 16.56
C ASP A 75 -7.01 -17.17 16.41
N PHE A 76 -6.52 -17.12 15.15
CA PHE A 76 -5.13 -16.72 14.88
C PHE A 76 -4.87 -15.26 15.24
N LEU A 77 -5.78 -14.36 14.88
CA LEU A 77 -5.67 -12.93 15.20
C LEU A 77 -5.70 -12.70 16.71
N ASP A 78 -6.63 -13.35 17.41
CA ASP A 78 -6.82 -13.20 18.85
C ASP A 78 -5.63 -13.75 19.64
N ASP A 79 -5.19 -14.98 19.36
CA ASP A 79 -4.13 -15.67 20.08
C ASP A 79 -2.75 -15.00 19.92
N PHE A 80 -2.49 -14.41 18.76
CA PHE A 80 -1.26 -13.65 18.51
C PHE A 80 -1.41 -12.14 18.74
N ASN A 81 -2.54 -11.70 19.31
CA ASN A 81 -2.82 -10.28 19.58
C ASN A 81 -2.49 -9.41 18.37
N ILE A 82 -3.10 -9.76 17.24
CA ILE A 82 -2.85 -9.10 15.96
C ILE A 82 -3.88 -8.00 15.72
N ASP A 83 -3.41 -6.78 15.58
CA ASP A 83 -4.22 -5.68 15.06
C ASP A 83 -4.09 -5.62 13.54
N PHE A 84 -5.22 -5.50 12.85
CA PHE A 84 -5.29 -5.36 11.41
C PHE A 84 -5.74 -3.96 11.02
N ASN A 85 -4.98 -3.32 10.15
CA ASN A 85 -5.29 -2.00 9.62
C ASN A 85 -5.24 -2.02 8.09
N ILE A 86 -6.13 -1.26 7.45
CA ILE A 86 -6.13 -1.05 6.01
C ILE A 86 -5.94 0.43 5.74
N PHE A 87 -4.97 0.74 4.90
CA PHE A 87 -4.74 2.09 4.38
C PHE A 87 -5.09 2.10 2.89
N SER A 88 -5.76 3.15 2.44
CA SER A 88 -5.98 3.37 1.02
C SER A 88 -5.38 4.69 0.56
N LEU A 89 -4.80 4.68 -0.62
CA LEU A 89 -4.22 5.85 -1.26
C LEU A 89 -4.73 5.95 -2.69
N ASN A 90 -5.35 7.08 -3.02
CA ASN A 90 -5.77 7.34 -4.40
C ASN A 90 -4.55 7.49 -5.31
N LYS A 91 -4.55 6.82 -6.47
CA LYS A 91 -3.41 6.81 -7.39
C LYS A 91 -3.10 8.19 -7.99
N LYS A 92 -4.12 9.02 -8.20
CA LYS A 92 -3.93 10.40 -8.66
C LYS A 92 -3.23 11.22 -7.58
N ASP A 93 -3.62 11.05 -6.32
CA ASP A 93 -2.96 11.71 -5.19
C ASP A 93 -1.53 11.21 -4.99
N PHE A 94 -1.27 9.92 -5.22
CA PHE A 94 0.08 9.36 -5.20
C PHE A 94 1.01 10.03 -6.23
N ILE A 95 0.52 10.27 -7.46
CA ILE A 95 1.30 10.99 -8.49
C ILE A 95 1.62 12.40 -8.02
N ILE A 96 0.64 13.11 -7.44
CA ILE A 96 0.81 14.48 -6.95
C ILE A 96 1.81 14.54 -5.80
N ILE A 97 1.75 13.59 -4.87
CA ILE A 97 2.69 13.49 -3.75
C ILE A 97 4.12 13.27 -4.28
N ASN A 98 4.29 12.33 -5.23
CA ASN A 98 5.59 12.08 -5.85
C ASN A 98 6.14 13.32 -6.57
N PHE A 99 5.29 14.03 -7.31
CA PHE A 99 5.69 15.28 -7.96
C PHE A 99 6.09 16.33 -6.92
N PHE A 100 5.29 16.49 -5.86
CA PHE A 100 5.58 17.43 -4.80
C PHE A 100 6.92 17.12 -4.12
N ASP A 101 7.17 15.86 -3.81
CA ASP A 101 8.42 15.43 -3.17
C ASP A 101 9.64 15.70 -4.08
N GLN A 102 9.51 15.53 -5.40
CA GLN A 102 10.61 15.84 -6.33
C GLN A 102 10.89 17.34 -6.48
N VAL A 103 9.87 18.16 -6.42
CA VAL A 103 9.96 19.61 -6.69
C VAL A 103 10.24 20.41 -5.42
N PHE A 104 9.62 20.06 -4.30
CA PHE A 104 9.60 20.86 -3.08
C PHE A 104 10.45 20.28 -1.93
N ASP A 105 10.98 19.06 -2.05
CA ASP A 105 11.95 18.56 -1.08
C ASP A 105 13.33 19.21 -1.33
N SER A 106 13.78 20.01 -0.38
CA SER A 106 15.09 20.66 -0.44
C SER A 106 16.27 19.68 -0.44
N GLY A 107 16.07 18.44 -0.01
CA GLY A 107 17.06 17.36 -0.12
C GLY A 107 17.25 16.89 -1.56
N VAL A 108 16.23 17.01 -2.39
CA VAL A 108 16.23 16.64 -3.81
C VAL A 108 16.43 17.87 -4.70
N ASN A 109 15.70 18.95 -4.45
CA ASN A 109 15.74 20.20 -5.21
C ASN A 109 16.31 21.33 -4.37
N ARG A 110 17.58 21.70 -4.63
CA ARG A 110 18.29 22.75 -3.90
C ARG A 110 17.77 24.16 -4.17
N ALA A 111 16.86 24.36 -5.11
CA ALA A 111 16.26 25.66 -5.43
C ALA A 111 15.10 26.06 -4.50
N VAL A 112 14.62 25.14 -3.67
CA VAL A 112 13.51 25.37 -2.75
C VAL A 112 13.98 25.40 -1.31
N SER A 113 13.23 26.10 -0.44
CA SER A 113 13.57 26.14 0.98
C SER A 113 13.04 24.91 1.72
N TYR A 114 13.65 24.63 2.86
CA TYR A 114 13.21 23.56 3.76
C TYR A 114 11.79 23.78 4.30
N MET A 115 11.35 25.02 4.39
CA MET A 115 10.08 25.37 5.05
C MET A 115 8.83 24.90 4.30
N GLU A 116 8.87 24.86 2.97
CA GLU A 116 7.72 24.45 2.16
C GLU A 116 7.40 22.99 2.34
N TYR A 117 8.42 22.15 2.49
CA TYR A 117 8.25 20.69 2.61
C TYR A 117 7.86 20.26 4.03
N TRP A 118 8.54 20.83 5.06
CA TRP A 118 8.43 20.36 6.45
C TRP A 118 7.43 21.17 7.29
N SER A 119 6.72 22.11 6.72
CA SER A 119 5.68 22.87 7.42
C SER A 119 4.28 22.40 7.03
N PRO A 120 3.23 22.81 7.78
CA PRO A 120 1.85 22.54 7.40
C PRO A 120 1.43 23.11 6.04
N LEU A 121 2.21 24.01 5.45
CA LEU A 121 2.02 24.53 4.09
C LEU A 121 2.05 23.43 3.04
N ARG A 122 2.77 22.33 3.29
CA ARG A 122 2.77 21.14 2.45
C ARG A 122 1.34 20.71 2.07
N TYR A 123 0.45 20.65 3.03
CA TYR A 123 -0.93 20.22 2.78
C TYR A 123 -1.70 21.21 1.91
N CYS A 124 -1.44 22.49 2.07
CA CYS A 124 -2.04 23.54 1.23
C CYS A 124 -1.56 23.42 -0.23
N TYR A 125 -0.27 23.15 -0.44
CA TYR A 125 0.27 22.94 -1.79
C TYR A 125 -0.27 21.67 -2.43
N LEU A 126 -0.29 20.56 -1.72
CA LEU A 126 -0.84 19.29 -2.23
C LEU A 126 -2.31 19.46 -2.62
N TYR A 127 -3.11 20.12 -1.79
CA TYR A 127 -4.51 20.39 -2.11
C TYR A 127 -4.64 21.27 -3.37
N LYS A 128 -3.84 22.32 -3.49
CA LYS A 128 -3.82 23.18 -4.68
C LYS A 128 -3.42 22.42 -5.94
N LEU A 129 -2.38 21.62 -5.87
CA LEU A 129 -1.93 20.77 -7.00
C LEU A 129 -3.04 19.80 -7.42
N ARG A 130 -3.74 19.20 -6.44
CA ARG A 130 -4.87 18.30 -6.70
C ARG A 130 -6.01 18.96 -7.45
N THR A 131 -6.26 20.24 -7.22
CA THR A 131 -7.30 21.01 -7.91
C THR A 131 -6.87 21.55 -9.27
N LEU A 132 -5.58 21.74 -9.48
CA LEU A 132 -5.03 22.31 -10.72
C LEU A 132 -4.69 21.23 -11.77
N PHE A 133 -4.28 20.04 -11.33
CA PHE A 133 -3.85 18.99 -12.24
C PHE A 133 -5.04 18.15 -12.72
N ASN A 134 -5.24 18.15 -14.02
CA ASN A 134 -6.18 17.26 -14.67
C ASN A 134 -5.49 15.92 -15.04
N ASP A 135 -6.26 14.93 -15.48
CA ASP A 135 -5.75 13.58 -15.77
C ASP A 135 -4.61 13.60 -16.81
N LYS A 136 -4.67 14.50 -17.78
CA LYS A 136 -3.63 14.64 -18.81
C LYS A 136 -2.28 15.09 -18.23
N VAL A 137 -2.31 16.01 -17.27
CA VAL A 137 -1.10 16.42 -16.54
C VAL A 137 -0.59 15.27 -15.68
N LEU A 138 -1.47 14.54 -14.98
CA LEU A 138 -1.07 13.40 -14.16
C LEU A 138 -0.41 12.29 -14.97
N GLU A 139 -0.91 12.00 -16.16
CA GLU A 139 -0.28 11.05 -17.09
C GLU A 139 1.14 11.48 -17.50
N ILE A 140 1.32 12.76 -17.81
CA ILE A 140 2.63 13.30 -18.18
C ILE A 140 3.61 13.18 -17.03
N LEU A 141 3.20 13.56 -15.82
CA LEU A 141 4.02 13.46 -14.59
C LEU A 141 4.41 12.02 -14.30
N TRP A 142 3.47 11.09 -14.45
CA TRP A 142 3.74 9.66 -14.23
C TRP A 142 4.76 9.11 -15.25
N LYS A 143 4.62 9.46 -16.52
CA LYS A 143 5.57 9.07 -17.57
C LYS A 143 6.95 9.67 -17.33
N ALA A 144 7.01 10.95 -16.96
CA ALA A 144 8.27 11.65 -16.70
C ALA A 144 9.08 11.02 -15.56
N ARG A 145 8.42 10.45 -14.54
CA ARG A 145 9.09 9.73 -13.45
C ARG A 145 9.97 8.57 -13.93
N GLY A 146 9.56 7.89 -15.00
CA GLY A 146 10.29 6.75 -15.58
C GLY A 146 11.41 7.14 -16.54
N CYS A 147 11.50 8.42 -16.95
CA CYS A 147 12.54 8.90 -17.86
C CYS A 147 13.87 9.02 -17.09
N LYS A 148 14.85 8.22 -17.53
CA LYS A 148 16.21 8.24 -16.97
C LYS A 148 17.13 9.25 -17.68
N ASP A 149 16.63 9.93 -18.69
CA ASP A 149 17.43 10.88 -19.48
C ASP A 149 17.66 12.15 -18.65
N LYS A 150 18.93 12.32 -18.30
CA LYS A 150 19.49 13.50 -17.62
C LYS A 150 20.19 14.41 -18.66
N ASP A 151 19.59 14.58 -19.82
CA ASP A 151 20.09 15.55 -20.81
C ASP A 151 19.33 16.86 -20.71
#